data_76abb1163f4f8f42cd4f06dbc55e45cc
#
_entry.id   76abb1163f4f8f42cd4f06dbc55e45cc
#
_cell.length_a   1.000
_cell.length_b   1.000
_cell.length_c   1.000
_cell.angle_alpha   90.00
_cell.angle_beta   90.00
_cell.angle_gamma   90.00
#
_symmetry.space_group_name_H-M   'P 1'
#
loop_
_entity.id
_entity.type
_entity.pdbx_description
1 polymer ?
#
loop_
_entity_poly.entity_id
_entity_poly.type
_entity_poly.pdbx_seq_one_letter_code
_entity_poly.pdbx_strand_id
1 'polypeptide(L)'
;MSLGNKQQWILAKRPEGVPDPSEVVFQEAPIPKTPAEMVLVKNRYISLDPANRQWMTEVPSYYPPIPLGEPIAATTVGEVIESRSGSLDPGDLVVGLGGWQTHSTMPAESLMKIPENNEFPIHYYLSILGAVGLTPYFAIVEAGEAK
;
A
#
# COMPACT_ATOMS: atom_id res chain seq x y z
N MET A 1 11.91 1.32 23.49
CA MET A 1 10.69 2.14 23.67
C MET A 1 9.64 1.61 22.70
N SER A 2 8.35 1.60 23.08
CA SER A 2 7.27 1.25 22.15
C SER A 2 7.03 2.42 21.21
N LEU A 3 6.91 2.15 19.89
CA LEU A 3 6.60 3.16 18.87
C LEU A 3 5.12 3.61 18.90
N GLY A 4 4.33 3.12 19.87
CA GLY A 4 2.90 3.37 19.95
C GLY A 4 2.06 2.37 19.17
N ASN A 5 0.81 2.75 18.87
CA ASN A 5 -0.15 1.93 18.11
C ASN A 5 -0.33 2.48 16.69
N LYS A 6 -0.56 1.57 15.77
CA LYS A 6 -1.08 1.85 14.42
C LYS A 6 -2.58 1.57 14.39
N GLN A 7 -3.27 2.25 13.51
CA GLN A 7 -4.67 1.98 13.15
C GLN A 7 -4.69 1.19 11.85
N GLN A 8 -5.57 0.19 11.75
CA GLN A 8 -5.64 -0.68 10.58
C GLN A 8 -7.05 -1.22 10.37
N TRP A 9 -7.37 -1.50 9.10
CA TRP A 9 -8.53 -2.26 8.69
C TRP A 9 -8.08 -3.67 8.27
N ILE A 10 -8.58 -4.69 8.95
CA ILE A 10 -8.21 -6.09 8.70
C ILE A 10 -9.35 -6.84 8.03
N LEU A 11 -8.98 -7.89 7.28
CA LEU A 11 -9.93 -8.85 6.74
C LEU A 11 -10.28 -9.87 7.83
N ALA A 12 -11.43 -9.69 8.48
CA ALA A 12 -11.89 -10.61 9.53
C ALA A 12 -12.57 -11.87 8.96
N LYS A 13 -13.29 -11.72 7.84
CA LYS A 13 -13.97 -12.82 7.12
C LYS A 13 -13.91 -12.57 5.62
N ARG A 14 -14.08 -13.63 4.83
CA ARG A 14 -14.21 -13.54 3.37
C ARG A 14 -15.60 -13.00 3.00
N PRO A 15 -15.71 -11.86 2.31
CA PRO A 15 -17.01 -11.32 1.93
C PRO A 15 -17.64 -12.06 0.75
N GLU A 16 -18.93 -12.35 0.86
CA GLU A 16 -19.78 -12.89 -0.20
C GLU A 16 -20.63 -11.78 -0.82
N GLY A 17 -20.08 -10.98 -1.71
CA GLY A 17 -20.77 -9.81 -2.29
C GLY A 17 -20.13 -8.49 -1.87
N VAL A 18 -20.94 -7.51 -1.48
CA VAL A 18 -20.43 -6.24 -0.95
C VAL A 18 -19.97 -6.48 0.49
N PRO A 19 -18.72 -6.11 0.84
CA PRO A 19 -18.23 -6.29 2.21
C PRO A 19 -19.07 -5.54 3.24
N ASP A 20 -19.34 -6.17 4.36
CA ASP A 20 -20.00 -5.55 5.49
C ASP A 20 -19.02 -5.26 6.66
N PRO A 21 -19.42 -4.45 7.66
CA PRO A 21 -18.55 -4.09 8.78
C PRO A 21 -18.08 -5.26 9.65
N SER A 22 -18.67 -6.45 9.56
CA SER A 22 -18.20 -7.64 10.29
C SER A 22 -17.08 -8.39 9.57
N GLU A 23 -16.90 -8.10 8.28
CA GLU A 23 -15.91 -8.76 7.41
C GLU A 23 -14.63 -7.95 7.30
N VAL A 24 -14.75 -6.62 7.30
CA VAL A 24 -13.63 -5.68 7.29
C VAL A 24 -13.69 -4.85 8.56
N VAL A 25 -12.81 -5.16 9.52
CA VAL A 25 -12.88 -4.64 10.89
C VAL A 25 -11.76 -3.63 11.14
N PHE A 26 -12.12 -2.47 11.69
CA PHE A 26 -11.16 -1.49 12.18
C PHE A 26 -10.64 -1.88 13.57
N GLN A 27 -9.32 -1.79 13.75
CA GLN A 27 -8.68 -2.03 15.05
C GLN A 27 -7.38 -1.24 15.21
N GLU A 28 -6.93 -1.14 16.45
CA GLU A 28 -5.58 -0.70 16.79
C GLU A 28 -4.67 -1.92 17.06
N ALA A 29 -3.40 -1.78 16.67
CA ALA A 29 -2.38 -2.79 16.94
C ALA A 29 -1.04 -2.12 17.27
N PRO A 30 -0.15 -2.77 18.05
CA PRO A 30 1.17 -2.24 18.27
C PRO A 30 1.95 -2.08 16.95
N ILE A 31 2.73 -1.00 16.82
CA ILE A 31 3.70 -0.87 15.74
C ILE A 31 4.83 -1.89 16.02
N PRO A 32 5.10 -2.84 15.10
CA PRO A 32 6.14 -3.83 15.31
C PRO A 32 7.53 -3.18 15.26
N LYS A 33 8.52 -3.82 15.86
CA LYS A 33 9.92 -3.43 15.67
C LYS A 33 10.29 -3.65 14.22
N THR A 34 11.08 -2.73 13.65
CA THR A 34 11.56 -2.84 12.28
C THR A 34 12.63 -3.93 12.20
N PRO A 35 12.44 -5.04 11.46
CA PRO A 35 13.48 -6.05 11.24
C PRO A 35 14.63 -5.52 10.38
N ALA A 36 15.73 -6.30 10.28
CA ALA A 36 16.81 -6.01 9.34
C ALA A 36 16.28 -6.01 7.90
N GLU A 37 16.88 -5.18 7.03
CA GLU A 37 16.50 -4.97 5.61
C GLU A 37 15.07 -4.44 5.40
N MET A 38 14.37 -4.06 6.47
CA MET A 38 13.03 -3.49 6.38
C MET A 38 13.02 -2.02 6.80
N VAL A 39 11.96 -1.34 6.41
CA VAL A 39 11.67 0.04 6.82
C VAL A 39 10.27 0.13 7.41
N LEU A 40 10.10 1.04 8.37
CA LEU A 40 8.79 1.43 8.89
C LEU A 40 8.33 2.68 8.16
N VAL A 41 7.19 2.58 7.50
CA VAL A 41 6.58 3.66 6.73
C VAL A 41 5.33 4.16 7.43
N LYS A 42 5.22 5.48 7.61
CA LYS A 42 3.99 6.15 7.99
C LYS A 42 3.20 6.45 6.72
N ASN A 43 2.13 5.69 6.49
CA ASN A 43 1.28 5.87 5.31
C ASN A 43 0.51 7.19 5.40
N ARG A 44 0.62 8.02 4.36
CA ARG A 44 -0.05 9.31 4.24
C ARG A 44 -1.30 9.25 3.37
N TYR A 45 -1.27 8.39 2.35
CA TYR A 45 -2.37 8.14 1.43
C TYR A 45 -2.48 6.65 1.13
N ILE A 46 -3.69 6.18 0.96
CA ILE A 46 -4.05 4.79 0.65
C ILE A 46 -4.91 4.81 -0.60
N SER A 47 -4.59 3.96 -1.58
CA SER A 47 -5.44 3.76 -2.76
C SER A 47 -6.60 2.82 -2.44
N LEU A 48 -7.78 3.16 -2.92
CA LEU A 48 -8.97 2.32 -2.83
C LEU A 48 -9.32 1.85 -4.25
N ASP A 49 -8.92 0.62 -4.57
CA ASP A 49 -9.05 0.06 -5.91
C ASP A 49 -10.01 -1.13 -5.93
N PRO A 50 -10.71 -1.39 -7.04
CA PRO A 50 -11.53 -2.60 -7.19
C PRO A 50 -10.74 -3.90 -6.94
N ALA A 51 -9.44 -3.92 -7.23
CA ALA A 51 -8.55 -5.04 -6.96
C ALA A 51 -8.50 -5.44 -5.46
N ASN A 52 -8.62 -4.47 -4.55
CA ASN A 52 -8.64 -4.77 -3.11
C ASN A 52 -9.77 -5.75 -2.77
N ARG A 53 -10.96 -5.57 -3.40
CA ARG A 53 -12.10 -6.48 -3.21
C ARG A 53 -11.81 -7.89 -3.73
N GLN A 54 -11.14 -8.01 -4.88
CA GLN A 54 -10.76 -9.32 -5.43
C GLN A 54 -9.80 -10.05 -4.51
N TRP A 55 -8.82 -9.36 -3.94
CA TRP A 55 -7.82 -9.95 -3.04
C TRP A 55 -8.40 -10.39 -1.68
N MET A 56 -9.60 -9.94 -1.32
CA MET A 56 -10.33 -10.44 -0.15
C MET A 56 -10.92 -11.85 -0.38
N THR A 57 -10.93 -12.36 -1.61
CA THR A 57 -11.44 -13.69 -1.96
C THR A 57 -10.31 -14.71 -2.13
N GLU A 58 -10.66 -15.99 -2.25
CA GLU A 58 -9.70 -17.07 -2.55
C GLU A 58 -9.55 -17.32 -4.06
N VAL A 59 -10.21 -16.49 -4.89
CA VAL A 59 -10.10 -16.60 -6.35
C VAL A 59 -8.69 -16.25 -6.78
N PRO A 60 -7.98 -17.11 -7.54
CA PRO A 60 -6.64 -16.84 -8.01
C PRO A 60 -6.57 -15.54 -8.81
N SER A 61 -5.57 -14.71 -8.54
CA SER A 61 -5.30 -13.49 -9.27
C SER A 61 -3.78 -13.22 -9.30
N TYR A 62 -3.36 -12.09 -9.87
CA TYR A 62 -1.95 -11.67 -9.88
C TYR A 62 -1.38 -11.31 -8.50
N TYR A 63 -2.25 -11.16 -7.49
CA TYR A 63 -1.86 -10.97 -6.10
C TYR A 63 -2.47 -12.10 -5.26
N PRO A 64 -1.75 -12.64 -4.26
CA PRO A 64 -2.28 -13.70 -3.40
C PRO A 64 -3.46 -13.21 -2.57
N PRO A 65 -4.40 -14.11 -2.21
CA PRO A 65 -5.49 -13.78 -1.29
C PRO A 65 -4.96 -13.22 0.02
N ILE A 66 -5.57 -12.13 0.50
CA ILE A 66 -5.23 -11.55 1.80
C ILE A 66 -5.52 -12.57 2.90
N PRO A 67 -4.56 -12.89 3.81
CA PRO A 67 -4.82 -13.76 4.94
C PRO A 67 -5.86 -13.15 5.88
N LEU A 68 -6.68 -13.99 6.52
CA LEU A 68 -7.60 -13.53 7.56
C LEU A 68 -6.82 -12.98 8.76
N GLY A 69 -7.27 -11.85 9.29
CA GLY A 69 -6.61 -11.13 10.39
C GLY A 69 -5.55 -10.12 9.93
N GLU A 70 -5.16 -10.11 8.65
CA GLU A 70 -4.19 -9.17 8.12
C GLU A 70 -4.83 -7.90 7.56
N PRO A 71 -4.09 -6.78 7.51
CA PRO A 71 -4.57 -5.55 6.87
C PRO A 71 -4.96 -5.76 5.41
N ILE A 72 -6.01 -5.08 4.97
CA ILE A 72 -6.41 -5.10 3.57
C ILE A 72 -5.26 -4.59 2.71
N ALA A 73 -4.80 -5.40 1.76
CA ALA A 73 -3.71 -5.02 0.86
C ALA A 73 -4.14 -3.86 -0.05
N ALA A 74 -3.30 -2.84 -0.13
CA ALA A 74 -3.52 -1.67 -0.97
C ALA A 74 -2.21 -0.94 -1.22
N THR A 75 -2.11 -0.26 -2.35
CA THR A 75 -0.99 0.64 -2.62
C THR A 75 -1.10 1.87 -1.72
N THR A 76 0.02 2.28 -1.16
CA THR A 76 0.12 3.46 -0.29
C THR A 76 1.26 4.35 -0.73
N VAL A 77 1.15 5.64 -0.43
CA VAL A 77 2.26 6.59 -0.40
C VAL A 77 2.49 7.00 1.03
N GLY A 78 3.73 6.93 1.47
CA GLY A 78 4.09 7.27 2.84
C GLY A 78 5.51 7.78 2.99
N GLU A 79 5.88 8.06 4.22
CA GLU A 79 7.20 8.52 4.63
C GLU A 79 7.88 7.44 5.47
N VAL A 80 9.12 7.13 5.14
CA VAL A 80 9.97 6.28 5.97
C VAL A 80 10.24 6.99 7.29
N ILE A 81 9.85 6.39 8.41
CA ILE A 81 10.09 6.95 9.75
C ILE A 81 11.16 6.19 10.54
N GLU A 82 11.47 4.97 10.14
CA GLU A 82 12.59 4.16 10.65
C GLU A 82 13.10 3.28 9.52
N SER A 83 14.41 3.21 9.34
CA SER A 83 15.06 2.35 8.36
C SER A 83 16.09 1.44 9.02
N ARG A 84 16.09 0.16 8.62
CA ARG A 84 17.13 -0.81 8.89
C ARG A 84 17.68 -1.43 7.60
N SER A 85 17.57 -0.67 6.50
CA SER A 85 18.12 -0.95 5.18
C SER A 85 19.14 0.13 4.81
N GLY A 86 20.07 -0.21 3.92
CA GLY A 86 21.03 0.76 3.36
C GLY A 86 20.54 1.51 2.12
N SER A 87 19.32 1.29 1.67
CA SER A 87 18.79 1.86 0.42
C SER A 87 17.74 2.96 0.60
N LEU A 88 17.19 3.11 1.79
CA LEU A 88 16.18 4.12 2.13
C LEU A 88 16.51 4.74 3.49
N ASP A 89 16.34 6.04 3.60
CA ASP A 89 16.57 6.81 4.82
C ASP A 89 15.26 7.33 5.43
N PRO A 90 15.21 7.58 6.77
CA PRO A 90 14.12 8.31 7.38
C PRO A 90 13.91 9.67 6.71
N GLY A 91 12.64 9.98 6.37
CA GLY A 91 12.24 11.15 5.60
C GLY A 91 12.02 10.87 4.11
N ASP A 92 12.50 9.74 3.58
CA ASP A 92 12.20 9.35 2.20
C ASP A 92 10.71 9.14 1.99
N LEU A 93 10.19 9.67 0.87
CA LEU A 93 8.83 9.38 0.42
C LEU A 93 8.85 8.15 -0.48
N VAL A 94 7.94 7.21 -0.21
CA VAL A 94 7.91 5.92 -0.89
C VAL A 94 6.51 5.49 -1.28
N VAL A 95 6.45 4.68 -2.33
CA VAL A 95 5.24 3.98 -2.79
C VAL A 95 5.42 2.49 -2.58
N GLY A 96 4.41 1.80 -2.06
CA GLY A 96 4.44 0.35 -1.89
C GLY A 96 3.09 -0.21 -1.46
N LEU A 97 3.03 -1.52 -1.20
CA LEU A 97 1.80 -2.21 -0.76
C LEU A 97 1.66 -2.14 0.77
N GLY A 98 1.54 -0.93 1.30
CA GLY A 98 1.45 -0.68 2.75
C GLY A 98 0.12 -1.08 3.39
N GLY A 99 -0.93 -1.32 2.61
CA GLY A 99 -2.25 -1.76 3.09
C GLY A 99 -3.06 -0.68 3.81
N TRP A 100 -4.29 -1.03 4.22
CA TRP A 100 -5.19 -0.11 4.91
C TRP A 100 -4.79 0.04 6.38
N GLN A 101 -3.70 0.73 6.60
CA GLN A 101 -3.15 0.99 7.94
C GLN A 101 -2.34 2.28 7.96
N THR A 102 -2.20 2.88 9.13
CA THR A 102 -1.43 4.12 9.29
C THR A 102 0.08 3.92 9.25
N HIS A 103 0.55 2.73 9.63
CA HIS A 103 1.98 2.38 9.63
C HIS A 103 2.15 0.97 9.08
N SER A 104 3.13 0.79 8.21
CA SER A 104 3.47 -0.51 7.61
C SER A 104 4.97 -0.76 7.66
N THR A 105 5.35 -2.00 7.95
CA THR A 105 6.74 -2.44 7.90
C THR A 105 6.92 -3.26 6.64
N MET A 106 7.83 -2.84 5.75
CA MET A 106 8.00 -3.42 4.42
C MET A 106 9.47 -3.62 4.08
N PRO A 107 9.82 -4.64 3.26
CA PRO A 107 11.15 -4.74 2.68
C PRO A 107 11.49 -3.48 1.88
N ALA A 108 12.66 -2.91 2.09
CA ALA A 108 13.05 -1.69 1.38
C ALA A 108 13.10 -1.88 -0.15
N GLU A 109 13.49 -3.06 -0.60
CA GLU A 109 13.52 -3.46 -2.01
C GLU A 109 12.14 -3.51 -2.69
N SER A 110 11.06 -3.65 -1.92
CA SER A 110 9.67 -3.65 -2.42
C SER A 110 9.07 -2.26 -2.57
N LEU A 111 9.83 -1.23 -2.24
CA LEU A 111 9.39 0.17 -2.24
C LEU A 111 10.02 0.96 -3.36
N MET A 112 9.22 1.80 -4.00
CA MET A 112 9.68 2.78 -4.97
C MET A 112 9.88 4.12 -4.25
N LYS A 113 11.13 4.62 -4.22
CA LYS A 113 11.43 5.96 -3.71
C LYS A 113 10.89 7.02 -4.67
N ILE A 114 10.15 7.99 -4.15
CA ILE A 114 9.72 9.18 -4.89
C ILE A 114 10.94 10.12 -4.99
N PRO A 115 11.25 10.65 -6.19
CA PRO A 115 12.39 11.58 -6.35
C PRO A 115 12.26 12.81 -5.45
N GLU A 116 13.37 13.27 -4.88
CA GLU A 116 13.42 14.45 -4.01
C GLU A 116 13.01 15.75 -4.73
N ASN A 117 13.31 15.84 -6.03
CA ASN A 117 12.92 16.95 -6.88
C ASN A 117 11.51 16.81 -7.49
N ASN A 118 10.65 15.99 -6.87
CA ASN A 118 9.29 15.80 -7.33
C ASN A 118 8.49 17.11 -7.23
N GLU A 119 7.93 17.54 -8.36
CA GLU A 119 7.11 18.76 -8.48
C GLU A 119 5.61 18.51 -8.28
N PHE A 120 5.20 17.23 -8.21
CA PHE A 120 3.79 16.86 -8.14
C PHE A 120 3.37 16.48 -6.70
N PRO A 121 2.10 16.68 -6.35
CA PRO A 121 1.55 16.17 -5.09
C PRO A 121 1.77 14.64 -4.98
N ILE A 122 2.25 14.18 -3.82
CA ILE A 122 2.67 12.78 -3.65
C ILE A 122 1.54 11.76 -3.89
N HIS A 123 0.28 12.13 -3.70
CA HIS A 123 -0.86 11.25 -3.99
C HIS A 123 -1.03 10.95 -5.50
N TYR A 124 -0.39 11.71 -6.40
CA TYR A 124 -0.41 11.42 -7.84
C TYR A 124 0.30 10.10 -8.16
N TYR A 125 1.20 9.64 -7.27
CA TYR A 125 1.84 8.32 -7.40
C TYR A 125 0.89 7.14 -7.12
N LEU A 126 -0.30 7.41 -6.57
CA LEU A 126 -1.39 6.43 -6.47
C LEU A 126 -2.38 6.50 -7.65
N SER A 127 -2.21 7.44 -8.55
CA SER A 127 -3.12 7.67 -9.68
C SER A 127 -2.34 7.85 -10.99
N ILE A 128 -2.25 9.08 -11.51
CA ILE A 128 -1.71 9.37 -12.84
C ILE A 128 -0.23 9.02 -13.01
N LEU A 129 0.59 9.15 -11.97
CA LEU A 129 2.01 8.79 -11.97
C LEU A 129 2.28 7.35 -11.51
N GLY A 130 1.24 6.60 -11.16
CA GLY A 130 1.31 5.21 -10.72
C GLY A 130 0.77 4.22 -11.75
N ALA A 131 0.60 2.96 -11.32
CA ALA A 131 0.11 1.87 -12.17
C ALA A 131 -1.26 2.17 -12.81
N VAL A 132 -2.13 2.90 -12.11
CA VAL A 132 -3.46 3.29 -12.62
C VAL A 132 -3.33 4.22 -13.83
N GLY A 133 -2.36 5.15 -13.84
CA GLY A 133 -2.11 6.06 -14.95
C GLY A 133 -1.44 5.40 -16.17
N LEU A 134 -0.60 4.39 -15.92
CA LEU A 134 0.05 3.64 -17.01
C LEU A 134 -0.97 2.86 -17.86
N THR A 135 -2.02 2.32 -17.27
CA THR A 135 -3.05 1.56 -17.98
C THR A 135 -3.71 2.37 -19.11
N PRO A 136 -4.28 3.57 -18.86
CA PRO A 136 -4.86 4.37 -19.94
C PRO A 136 -3.80 4.91 -20.89
N TYR A 137 -2.58 5.21 -20.43
CA TYR A 137 -1.50 5.62 -21.34
C TYR A 137 -1.24 4.55 -22.39
N PHE A 138 -0.97 3.32 -22.00
CA PHE A 138 -0.72 2.24 -22.97
C PHE A 138 -1.95 1.89 -23.80
N ALA A 139 -3.16 1.96 -23.23
CA ALA A 139 -4.38 1.68 -23.97
C ALA A 139 -4.66 2.73 -25.06
N ILE A 140 -4.40 4.00 -24.79
CA ILE A 140 -4.74 5.10 -25.70
C ILE A 140 -3.58 5.36 -26.68
N VAL A 141 -2.35 5.47 -26.18
CA VAL A 141 -1.21 5.88 -26.99
C VAL A 141 -0.65 4.70 -27.79
N GLU A 142 -0.41 3.57 -27.13
CA GLU A 142 0.26 2.42 -27.76
C GLU A 142 -0.74 1.53 -28.52
N ALA A 143 -1.84 1.10 -27.87
CA ALA A 143 -2.80 0.20 -28.49
C ALA A 143 -3.85 0.94 -29.34
N GLY A 144 -4.26 2.14 -28.94
CA GLY A 144 -5.24 2.96 -29.66
C GLY A 144 -4.64 3.87 -30.73
N GLU A 145 -3.30 3.95 -30.83
CA GLU A 145 -2.57 4.81 -31.78
C GLU A 145 -3.08 6.26 -31.82
N ALA A 146 -3.56 6.78 -30.67
CA ALA A 146 -4.05 8.15 -30.55
C ALA A 146 -2.92 9.15 -30.85
N LYS A 147 -3.22 10.14 -31.71
CA LYS A 147 -2.29 11.20 -32.14
C LYS A 147 -2.61 12.50 -31.42
#